data_2815433250ad2932234d20f0790565fa
#
_entry.id   2815433250ad2932234d20f0790565fa
#
_cell.length_a   1.000
_cell.length_b   1.000
_cell.length_c   1.000
_cell.angle_alpha   90.00
_cell.angle_beta   90.00
_cell.angle_gamma   90.00
#
_symmetry.space_group_name_H-M   'P 1'
#
loop_
_entity.id
_entity.type
_entity.pdbx_description
1 polymer ?
#
loop_
_entity_poly.entity_id
_entity_poly.type
_entity_poly.pdbx_seq_one_letter_code
_entity_poly.pdbx_strand_id
1 'polypeptide(L)'
;MNLKTDSPPSGSQVELGGGEGFYEGVFAPADSLDLAEMAEIYLLREAIEPRLVAEAARRMGAGRIAAANAVNEESELCHELENREGYLRADRRFHELIFEASGLRRAHALARGIWSTSEPYRQAYAAIPSKLDISVVEHRMILDALERGAAEDAGELHRIHIRHTRLGLSERRETSGERI
;
A
#
# COMPACT_ATOMS: atom_id res chain seq x y z
N MET A 1 25.74 -60.82 20.66
CA MET A 1 26.14 -59.40 20.74
C MET A 1 25.16 -58.61 19.92
N ASN A 2 24.03 -58.17 20.56
CA ASN A 2 22.91 -57.52 19.89
C ASN A 2 23.09 -56.00 19.99
N LEU A 3 23.32 -55.37 18.85
CA LEU A 3 23.30 -53.91 18.73
C LEU A 3 21.83 -53.46 18.65
N LYS A 4 21.36 -52.82 19.71
CA LYS A 4 20.10 -52.06 19.70
C LYS A 4 20.34 -50.76 18.88
N THR A 5 19.61 -50.61 17.80
CA THR A 5 19.49 -49.34 17.06
C THR A 5 18.51 -48.45 17.80
N ASP A 6 19.02 -47.42 18.48
CA ASP A 6 18.18 -46.38 19.06
C ASP A 6 17.66 -45.47 17.91
N SER A 7 16.34 -45.49 17.77
CA SER A 7 15.65 -44.50 16.90
C SER A 7 15.72 -43.12 17.54
N PRO A 8 15.90 -42.05 16.77
CA PRO A 8 15.89 -40.68 17.31
C PRO A 8 14.47 -40.31 17.81
N PRO A 9 14.36 -39.47 18.84
CA PRO A 9 13.06 -39.05 19.34
C PRO A 9 12.30 -38.29 18.28
N SER A 10 11.01 -38.64 18.14
CA SER A 10 10.06 -37.94 17.28
C SER A 10 10.05 -36.44 17.65
N GLY A 11 10.41 -35.61 16.68
CA GLY A 11 10.35 -34.16 16.83
C GLY A 11 8.94 -33.74 17.27
N SER A 12 8.86 -33.09 18.41
CA SER A 12 7.67 -32.37 18.84
C SER A 12 7.30 -31.38 17.77
N GLN A 13 6.20 -31.62 17.07
CA GLN A 13 5.56 -30.61 16.27
C GLN A 13 5.17 -29.48 17.22
N VAL A 14 5.84 -28.32 17.09
CA VAL A 14 5.37 -27.10 17.70
C VAL A 14 4.09 -26.76 16.95
N GLU A 15 2.95 -27.04 17.56
CA GLU A 15 1.68 -26.50 17.13
C GLU A 15 1.77 -24.98 17.27
N LEU A 16 1.95 -24.29 16.16
CA LEU A 16 1.75 -22.85 16.07
C LEU A 16 0.23 -22.60 16.14
N GLY A 17 -0.35 -22.87 17.29
CA GLY A 17 -1.73 -22.53 17.59
C GLY A 17 -1.86 -21.01 17.66
N GLY A 18 -2.74 -20.43 16.84
CA GLY A 18 -3.17 -19.06 16.97
C GLY A 18 -2.80 -18.09 15.84
N GLY A 19 -2.33 -18.57 14.68
CA GLY A 19 -1.94 -17.68 13.59
C GLY A 19 -3.12 -16.91 12.94
N GLU A 20 -4.28 -17.52 12.82
CA GLU A 20 -5.41 -16.92 12.09
C GLU A 20 -5.99 -15.72 12.85
N GLY A 21 -6.31 -15.83 14.13
CA GLY A 21 -6.88 -14.72 14.90
C GLY A 21 -5.93 -13.54 15.14
N PHE A 22 -4.60 -13.76 15.16
CA PHE A 22 -3.62 -12.70 15.29
C PHE A 22 -3.58 -11.83 14.02
N TYR A 23 -3.59 -12.46 12.84
CA TYR A 23 -3.59 -11.73 11.56
C TYR A 23 -4.92 -11.01 11.30
N GLU A 24 -6.05 -11.57 11.70
CA GLU A 24 -7.35 -10.93 11.59
C GLU A 24 -7.41 -9.61 12.38
N GLY A 25 -6.86 -9.57 13.61
CA GLY A 25 -6.82 -8.34 14.40
C GLY A 25 -5.90 -7.27 13.83
N VAL A 26 -4.76 -7.67 13.23
CA VAL A 26 -3.77 -6.72 12.65
C VAL A 26 -4.27 -6.08 11.36
N PHE A 27 -5.10 -6.79 10.57
CA PHE A 27 -5.57 -6.33 9.27
C PHE A 27 -7.08 -6.12 9.21
N ALA A 28 -7.75 -6.05 10.36
CA ALA A 28 -9.16 -5.67 10.39
C ALA A 28 -9.34 -4.24 9.85
N PRO A 29 -10.38 -3.97 9.05
CA PRO A 29 -10.70 -2.60 8.67
C PRO A 29 -10.96 -1.75 9.91
N ALA A 30 -10.51 -0.49 9.90
CA ALA A 30 -10.82 0.44 10.97
C ALA A 30 -12.34 0.65 11.06
N ASP A 31 -12.91 0.49 12.25
CA ASP A 31 -14.35 0.70 12.49
C ASP A 31 -14.73 2.19 12.46
N SER A 32 -13.74 3.06 12.67
CA SER A 32 -13.90 4.51 12.67
C SER A 32 -12.61 5.21 12.24
N LEU A 33 -12.70 6.49 11.87
CA LEU A 33 -11.53 7.30 11.53
C LEU A 33 -10.82 7.77 12.81
N ASP A 34 -9.83 7.02 13.27
CA ASP A 34 -8.95 7.39 14.40
C ASP A 34 -7.59 7.91 13.92
N LEU A 35 -7.11 9.03 14.46
CA LEU A 35 -5.84 9.64 14.04
C LEU A 35 -4.63 8.85 14.52
N ALA A 36 -4.68 8.22 15.69
CA ALA A 36 -3.57 7.43 16.19
C ALA A 36 -3.42 6.14 15.37
N GLU A 37 -4.54 5.46 15.10
CA GLU A 37 -4.58 4.30 14.23
C GLU A 37 -4.14 4.65 12.80
N MET A 38 -4.64 5.77 12.25
CA MET A 38 -4.20 6.27 10.94
C MET A 38 -2.70 6.48 10.92
N ALA A 39 -2.14 7.15 11.93
CA ALA A 39 -0.70 7.41 11.98
C ALA A 39 0.11 6.11 11.99
N GLU A 40 -0.33 5.09 12.71
CA GLU A 40 0.30 3.77 12.76
C GLU A 40 0.22 3.06 11.41
N ILE A 41 -0.96 3.01 10.78
CA ILE A 41 -1.18 2.42 9.45
C ILE A 41 -0.26 3.07 8.41
N TYR A 42 -0.20 4.40 8.38
CA TYR A 42 0.62 5.12 7.42
C TYR A 42 2.13 4.99 7.71
N LEU A 43 2.53 4.82 8.97
CA LEU A 43 3.92 4.48 9.32
C LEU A 43 4.32 3.12 8.73
N LEU A 44 3.46 2.11 8.81
CA LEU A 44 3.69 0.79 8.21
C LEU A 44 3.76 0.88 6.68
N ARG A 45 2.91 1.69 6.05
CA ARG A 45 2.94 1.96 4.62
C ARG A 45 4.27 2.60 4.21
N GLU A 46 4.69 3.66 4.90
CA GLU A 46 5.97 4.36 4.67
C GLU A 46 7.20 3.44 4.85
N ALA A 47 7.11 2.41 5.69
CA ALA A 47 8.19 1.45 5.92
C ALA A 47 8.31 0.39 4.82
N ILE A 48 7.21 -0.02 4.20
CA ILE A 48 7.17 -1.19 3.31
C ILE A 48 7.02 -0.81 1.84
N GLU A 49 6.08 0.06 1.51
CA GLU A 49 5.69 0.35 0.12
C GLU A 49 6.82 1.00 -0.71
N PRO A 50 7.62 1.95 -0.19
CA PRO A 50 8.72 2.53 -0.95
C PRO A 50 9.73 1.48 -1.42
N ARG A 51 9.95 0.42 -0.63
CA ARG A 51 10.82 -0.68 -1.04
C ARG A 51 10.23 -1.50 -2.16
N LEU A 52 8.92 -1.72 -2.16
CA LEU A 52 8.22 -2.40 -3.26
C LEU A 52 8.37 -1.59 -4.55
N VAL A 53 8.16 -0.29 -4.50
CA VAL A 53 8.26 0.61 -5.66
C VAL A 53 9.69 0.67 -6.19
N ALA A 54 10.70 0.79 -5.33
CA ALA A 54 12.11 0.76 -5.72
C ALA A 54 12.49 -0.56 -6.41
N GLU A 55 12.03 -1.71 -5.91
CA GLU A 55 12.28 -2.99 -6.56
C GLU A 55 11.49 -3.14 -7.88
N ALA A 56 10.29 -2.58 -7.96
CA ALA A 56 9.52 -2.52 -9.20
C ALA A 56 10.27 -1.74 -10.29
N ALA A 57 10.86 -0.59 -9.97
CA ALA A 57 11.66 0.21 -10.90
C ALA A 57 12.81 -0.59 -11.55
N ARG A 58 13.41 -1.53 -10.82
CA ARG A 58 14.47 -2.40 -11.34
C ARG A 58 13.97 -3.52 -12.25
N ARG A 59 12.65 -3.79 -12.28
CA ARG A 59 12.07 -5.00 -12.87
C ARG A 59 10.96 -4.75 -13.88
N MET A 60 10.35 -3.56 -13.86
CA MET A 60 9.26 -3.24 -14.78
C MET A 60 9.80 -3.05 -16.19
N GLY A 61 9.32 -3.89 -17.12
CA GLY A 61 9.54 -3.65 -18.54
C GLY A 61 8.46 -2.75 -19.15
N ALA A 62 8.69 -2.29 -20.38
CA ALA A 62 7.82 -1.33 -21.08
C ALA A 62 6.32 -1.68 -21.05
N GLY A 63 5.97 -2.96 -21.19
CA GLY A 63 4.55 -3.40 -21.14
C GLY A 63 3.87 -3.16 -19.79
N ARG A 64 4.59 -3.36 -18.69
CA ARG A 64 4.04 -3.07 -17.34
C ARG A 64 3.99 -1.58 -17.05
N ILE A 65 4.97 -0.82 -17.52
CA ILE A 65 4.95 0.64 -17.45
C ILE A 65 3.74 1.18 -18.21
N ALA A 66 3.51 0.73 -19.45
CA ALA A 66 2.35 1.14 -20.25
C ALA A 66 1.02 0.79 -19.55
N ALA A 67 0.93 -0.38 -18.91
CA ALA A 67 -0.27 -0.76 -18.16
C ALA A 67 -0.49 0.14 -16.94
N ALA A 68 0.57 0.50 -16.20
CA ALA A 68 0.47 1.41 -15.06
C ALA A 68 0.10 2.84 -15.50
N ASN A 69 0.66 3.32 -16.61
CA ASN A 69 0.27 4.61 -17.22
C ASN A 69 -1.22 4.64 -17.58
N ALA A 70 -1.72 3.60 -18.28
CA ALA A 70 -3.14 3.55 -18.67
C ALA A 70 -4.09 3.57 -17.46
N VAL A 71 -3.72 2.90 -16.36
CA VAL A 71 -4.51 2.94 -15.11
C VAL A 71 -4.41 4.30 -14.42
N ASN A 72 -3.27 4.97 -14.50
CA ASN A 72 -3.15 6.34 -13.97
C ASN A 72 -4.00 7.32 -14.78
N GLU A 73 -4.00 7.23 -16.10
CA GLU A 73 -4.89 8.02 -16.98
C GLU A 73 -6.36 7.77 -16.65
N GLU A 74 -6.76 6.52 -16.36
CA GLU A 74 -8.10 6.19 -15.89
C GLU A 74 -8.41 6.91 -14.56
N SER A 75 -7.47 6.95 -13.62
CA SER A 75 -7.67 7.63 -12.33
C SER A 75 -7.81 9.16 -12.51
N GLU A 76 -7.02 9.75 -13.39
CA GLU A 76 -7.09 11.18 -13.75
C GLU A 76 -8.46 11.53 -14.35
N LEU A 77 -8.91 10.74 -15.33
CA LEU A 77 -10.23 10.93 -15.94
C LEU A 77 -11.36 10.79 -14.92
N CYS A 78 -11.27 9.80 -14.02
CA CYS A 78 -12.25 9.64 -12.95
C CYS A 78 -12.27 10.84 -12.01
N HIS A 79 -11.11 11.43 -11.71
CA HIS A 79 -11.01 12.64 -10.90
C HIS A 79 -11.66 13.85 -11.63
N GLU A 80 -11.32 14.07 -12.89
CA GLU A 80 -11.91 15.15 -13.73
C GLU A 80 -13.44 15.05 -13.83
N LEU A 81 -13.97 13.82 -13.88
CA LEU A 81 -15.41 13.55 -13.93
C LEU A 81 -16.08 13.50 -12.55
N GLU A 82 -15.37 13.83 -11.48
CA GLU A 82 -15.84 13.73 -10.09
C GLU A 82 -16.33 12.31 -9.71
N ASN A 83 -15.87 11.27 -10.44
CA ASN A 83 -16.16 9.87 -10.18
C ASN A 83 -15.21 9.31 -9.11
N ARG A 84 -15.48 9.64 -7.85
CA ARG A 84 -14.65 9.23 -6.71
C ARG A 84 -14.47 7.72 -6.59
N GLU A 85 -15.50 6.94 -6.83
CA GLU A 85 -15.44 5.48 -6.75
C GLU A 85 -14.53 4.91 -7.85
N GLY A 86 -14.66 5.42 -9.07
CA GLY A 86 -13.77 5.08 -10.18
C GLY A 86 -12.33 5.42 -9.87
N TYR A 87 -12.07 6.62 -9.33
CA TYR A 87 -10.75 7.04 -8.90
C TYR A 87 -10.15 6.06 -7.88
N LEU A 88 -10.85 5.72 -6.81
CA LEU A 88 -10.35 4.80 -5.78
C LEU A 88 -10.05 3.40 -6.32
N ARG A 89 -10.82 2.92 -7.28
CA ARG A 89 -10.54 1.63 -7.94
C ARG A 89 -9.28 1.70 -8.80
N ALA A 90 -9.13 2.75 -9.60
CA ALA A 90 -7.99 2.96 -10.47
C ALA A 90 -6.71 3.17 -9.64
N ASP A 91 -6.76 4.03 -8.62
CA ASP A 91 -5.68 4.28 -7.67
C ASP A 91 -5.18 2.98 -7.02
N ARG A 92 -6.09 2.16 -6.52
CA ARG A 92 -5.74 0.86 -5.94
C ARG A 92 -5.05 -0.05 -6.97
N ARG A 93 -5.58 -0.11 -8.19
CA ARG A 93 -5.02 -0.94 -9.26
C ARG A 93 -3.64 -0.44 -9.70
N PHE A 94 -3.42 0.86 -9.74
CA PHE A 94 -2.12 1.47 -10.04
C PHE A 94 -1.05 0.97 -9.07
N HIS A 95 -1.28 1.10 -7.77
CA HIS A 95 -0.34 0.66 -6.76
C HIS A 95 -0.14 -0.86 -6.76
N GLU A 96 -1.21 -1.65 -6.94
CA GLU A 96 -1.13 -3.11 -7.01
C GLU A 96 -0.25 -3.59 -8.17
N LEU A 97 -0.37 -2.99 -9.37
CA LEU A 97 0.47 -3.31 -10.52
C LEU A 97 1.97 -3.07 -10.23
N ILE A 98 2.29 -1.98 -9.54
CA ILE A 98 3.66 -1.63 -9.18
C ILE A 98 4.18 -2.60 -8.11
N PHE A 99 3.41 -2.84 -7.04
CA PHE A 99 3.83 -3.72 -5.95
C PHE A 99 4.03 -5.17 -6.43
N GLU A 100 3.16 -5.68 -7.29
CA GLU A 100 3.29 -6.99 -7.91
C GLU A 100 4.60 -7.09 -8.72
N ALA A 101 4.94 -6.03 -9.47
CA ALA A 101 6.15 -5.98 -10.29
C ALA A 101 7.45 -6.05 -9.47
N SER A 102 7.42 -5.69 -8.19
CA SER A 102 8.57 -5.80 -7.28
C SER A 102 9.12 -7.22 -7.16
N GLY A 103 8.27 -8.25 -7.34
CA GLY A 103 8.61 -9.65 -7.11
C GLY A 103 8.82 -10.02 -5.63
N LEU A 104 8.66 -9.08 -4.70
CA LEU A 104 8.79 -9.28 -3.26
C LEU A 104 7.45 -9.80 -2.68
N ARG A 105 7.10 -11.06 -2.98
CA ARG A 105 5.78 -11.63 -2.70
C ARG A 105 5.28 -11.49 -1.25
N ARG A 106 6.17 -11.63 -0.26
CA ARG A 106 5.78 -11.52 1.16
C ARG A 106 5.52 -10.07 1.56
N ALA A 107 6.37 -9.15 1.14
CA ALA A 107 6.19 -7.72 1.38
C ALA A 107 4.92 -7.20 0.68
N HIS A 108 4.66 -7.66 -0.55
CA HIS A 108 3.43 -7.34 -1.28
C HIS A 108 2.17 -7.87 -0.55
N ALA A 109 2.19 -9.11 -0.07
CA ALA A 109 1.07 -9.66 0.71
C ALA A 109 0.81 -8.84 1.99
N LEU A 110 1.87 -8.41 2.68
CA LEU A 110 1.76 -7.55 3.85
C LEU A 110 1.20 -6.17 3.49
N ALA A 111 1.71 -5.53 2.43
CA ALA A 111 1.19 -4.25 1.94
C ALA A 111 -0.31 -4.33 1.59
N ARG A 112 -0.77 -5.42 0.96
CA ARG A 112 -2.20 -5.64 0.67
C ARG A 112 -3.06 -5.70 1.95
N GLY A 113 -2.58 -6.34 3.00
CA GLY A 113 -3.25 -6.36 4.30
C GLY A 113 -3.36 -4.95 4.88
N ILE A 114 -2.26 -4.19 4.92
CA ILE A 114 -2.24 -2.80 5.38
C ILE A 114 -3.17 -1.91 4.54
N TRP A 115 -3.23 -2.13 3.22
CA TRP A 115 -4.14 -1.39 2.34
C TRP A 115 -5.60 -1.65 2.68
N SER A 116 -5.99 -2.86 3.07
CA SER A 116 -7.37 -3.13 3.48
C SER A 116 -7.76 -2.39 4.77
N THR A 117 -6.84 -2.26 5.73
CA THR A 117 -7.07 -1.46 6.94
C THR A 117 -7.12 0.04 6.66
N SER A 118 -6.41 0.51 5.64
CA SER A 118 -6.37 1.93 5.27
C SER A 118 -7.58 2.40 4.44
N GLU A 119 -8.47 1.52 4.02
CA GLU A 119 -9.56 1.85 3.10
C GLU A 119 -10.47 3.00 3.58
N PRO A 120 -10.93 3.06 4.85
CA PRO A 120 -11.74 4.18 5.34
C PRO A 120 -11.02 5.53 5.23
N TYR A 121 -9.71 5.54 5.49
CA TYR A 121 -8.88 6.76 5.38
C TYR A 121 -8.69 7.19 3.93
N ARG A 122 -8.52 6.25 3.01
CA ARG A 122 -8.43 6.53 1.57
C ARG A 122 -9.72 7.13 1.04
N GLN A 123 -10.88 6.60 1.47
CA GLN A 123 -12.19 7.17 1.12
C GLN A 123 -12.36 8.58 1.66
N ALA A 124 -11.92 8.84 2.90
CA ALA A 124 -11.95 10.16 3.50
C ALA A 124 -11.04 11.15 2.76
N TYR A 125 -9.85 10.71 2.33
CA TYR A 125 -8.92 11.52 1.53
C TYR A 125 -9.50 11.84 0.15
N ALA A 126 -10.05 10.87 -0.54
CA ALA A 126 -10.66 11.03 -1.86
C ALA A 126 -11.91 11.92 -1.86
N ALA A 127 -12.45 12.26 -0.70
CA ALA A 127 -13.51 13.25 -0.54
C ALA A 127 -12.98 14.71 -0.55
N ILE A 128 -11.67 14.93 -0.74
CA ILE A 128 -11.03 16.25 -0.79
C ILE A 128 -10.45 16.47 -2.20
N PRO A 129 -11.16 17.13 -3.13
CA PRO A 129 -10.74 17.22 -4.53
C PRO A 129 -9.32 17.79 -4.70
N SER A 130 -8.97 18.87 -4.00
CA SER A 130 -7.63 19.48 -4.07
C SER A 130 -6.48 18.57 -3.64
N LYS A 131 -6.76 17.51 -2.87
CA LYS A 131 -5.74 16.51 -2.49
C LYS A 131 -5.57 15.47 -3.58
N LEU A 132 -6.61 15.19 -4.37
CA LEU A 132 -6.51 14.31 -5.54
C LEU A 132 -5.68 14.94 -6.65
N ASP A 133 -5.74 16.27 -6.84
CA ASP A 133 -4.86 17.00 -7.77
C ASP A 133 -3.38 16.72 -7.47
N ILE A 134 -3.02 16.72 -6.19
CA ILE A 134 -1.66 16.40 -5.73
C ILE A 134 -1.31 14.94 -6.05
N SER A 135 -2.19 14.00 -5.70
CA SER A 135 -1.96 12.57 -5.92
C SER A 135 -1.75 12.23 -7.40
N VAL A 136 -2.52 12.83 -8.29
CA VAL A 136 -2.38 12.65 -9.74
C VAL A 136 -1.00 13.08 -10.23
N VAL A 137 -0.51 14.23 -9.77
CA VAL A 137 0.83 14.73 -10.12
C VAL A 137 1.91 13.80 -9.57
N GLU A 138 1.77 13.35 -8.33
CA GLU A 138 2.73 12.45 -7.68
C GLU A 138 2.81 11.09 -8.37
N HIS A 139 1.67 10.52 -8.81
CA HIS A 139 1.67 9.28 -9.58
C HIS A 139 2.44 9.42 -10.90
N ARG A 140 2.29 10.55 -11.62
CA ARG A 140 3.09 10.82 -12.83
C ARG A 140 4.58 10.87 -12.53
N MET A 141 4.98 11.51 -11.42
CA MET A 141 6.39 11.56 -11.01
C MET A 141 6.94 10.16 -10.67
N ILE A 142 6.14 9.34 -10.00
CA ILE A 142 6.51 7.94 -9.70
C ILE A 142 6.66 7.14 -11.00
N LEU A 143 5.73 7.28 -11.95
CA LEU A 143 5.80 6.62 -13.25
C LEU A 143 7.03 7.01 -14.04
N ASP A 144 7.38 8.30 -14.10
CA ASP A 144 8.61 8.77 -14.75
C ASP A 144 9.86 8.14 -14.13
N ALA A 145 9.92 8.05 -12.81
CA ALA A 145 11.03 7.40 -12.12
C ALA A 145 11.09 5.88 -12.39
N LEU A 146 9.93 5.21 -12.45
CA LEU A 146 9.83 3.79 -12.81
C LEU A 146 10.29 3.55 -14.25
N GLU A 147 9.88 4.39 -15.19
CA GLU A 147 10.26 4.30 -16.62
C GLU A 147 11.77 4.46 -16.82
N ARG A 148 12.38 5.38 -16.08
CA ARG A 148 13.84 5.57 -16.08
C ARG A 148 14.61 4.49 -15.32
N GLY A 149 13.92 3.59 -14.60
CA GLY A 149 14.57 2.62 -13.71
C GLY A 149 15.26 3.27 -12.51
N ALA A 150 14.89 4.50 -12.14
CA ALA A 150 15.47 5.28 -11.05
C ALA A 150 14.88 4.80 -9.69
N ALA A 151 15.39 3.67 -9.21
CA ALA A 151 14.80 2.91 -8.12
C ALA A 151 14.70 3.71 -6.80
N GLU A 152 15.76 4.40 -6.44
CA GLU A 152 15.83 5.21 -5.21
C GLU A 152 14.85 6.39 -5.30
N ASP A 153 14.80 7.08 -6.45
CA ASP A 153 13.87 8.19 -6.69
C ASP A 153 12.42 7.69 -6.64
N ALA A 154 12.10 6.59 -7.33
CA ALA A 154 10.76 6.02 -7.34
C ALA A 154 10.28 5.66 -5.92
N GLY A 155 11.14 5.05 -5.11
CA GLY A 155 10.84 4.73 -3.72
C GLY A 155 10.62 5.98 -2.86
N GLU A 156 11.45 7.01 -3.02
CA GLU A 156 11.31 8.25 -2.24
C GLU A 156 10.09 9.06 -2.65
N LEU A 157 9.80 9.17 -3.95
CA LEU A 157 8.58 9.80 -4.45
C LEU A 157 7.33 9.12 -3.91
N HIS A 158 7.33 7.79 -3.85
CA HIS A 158 6.21 7.05 -3.24
C HIS A 158 6.09 7.30 -1.74
N ARG A 159 7.20 7.41 -1.00
CA ARG A 159 7.20 7.78 0.42
C ARG A 159 6.59 9.17 0.64
N ILE A 160 6.95 10.13 -0.20
CA ILE A 160 6.40 11.49 -0.18
C ILE A 160 4.89 11.45 -0.42
N HIS A 161 4.43 10.69 -1.42
CA HIS A 161 3.02 10.49 -1.72
C HIS A 161 2.22 9.95 -0.51
N ILE A 162 2.71 8.90 0.15
CA ILE A 162 2.08 8.36 1.37
C ILE A 162 2.00 9.43 2.46
N ARG A 163 3.09 10.18 2.68
CA ARG A 163 3.18 11.24 3.68
C ARG A 163 2.20 12.38 3.41
N HIS A 164 2.07 12.82 2.15
CA HIS A 164 1.10 13.85 1.77
C HIS A 164 -0.33 13.40 1.99
N THR A 165 -0.66 12.14 1.70
CA THR A 165 -1.97 11.57 2.00
C THR A 165 -2.27 11.63 3.50
N ARG A 166 -1.34 11.21 4.34
CA ARG A 166 -1.48 11.26 5.81
C ARG A 166 -1.67 12.69 6.32
N LEU A 167 -0.84 13.63 5.87
CA LEU A 167 -0.94 15.04 6.27
C LEU A 167 -2.26 15.67 5.82
N GLY A 168 -2.71 15.39 4.60
CA GLY A 168 -3.99 15.88 4.09
C GLY A 168 -5.20 15.42 4.91
N LEU A 169 -5.14 14.20 5.44
CA LEU A 169 -6.16 13.69 6.37
C LEU A 169 -6.13 14.40 7.73
N SER A 170 -4.94 14.66 8.26
CA SER A 170 -4.77 15.39 9.52
C SER A 170 -5.31 16.81 9.45
N GLU A 171 -5.00 17.56 8.39
CA GLU A 171 -5.46 18.93 8.13
C GLU A 171 -6.99 19.02 8.04
N ARG A 172 -7.64 18.06 7.37
CA ARG A 172 -9.11 18.03 7.25
C ARG A 172 -9.78 18.01 8.61
N ARG A 173 -9.27 17.24 9.55
CA ARG A 173 -9.86 17.09 10.86
C ARG A 173 -9.74 18.35 11.71
N GLU A 174 -8.65 19.07 11.62
CA GLU A 174 -8.47 20.36 12.30
C GLU A 174 -9.49 21.41 11.82
N THR A 175 -9.84 21.38 10.52
CA THR A 175 -10.76 22.33 9.91
C THR A 175 -12.23 21.96 10.09
N SER A 176 -12.59 20.68 10.18
CA SER A 176 -13.99 20.23 10.32
C SER A 176 -14.50 20.27 11.76
N GLY A 177 -13.65 20.39 12.77
CA GLY A 177 -14.05 20.43 14.18
C GLY A 177 -14.73 19.15 14.69
N GLU A 178 -14.77 18.11 13.87
CA GLU A 178 -15.37 16.83 14.23
C GLU A 178 -14.50 16.11 15.26
N ARG A 179 -14.94 16.16 16.51
CA ARG A 179 -14.51 15.18 17.53
C ARG A 179 -15.24 13.87 17.23
N ILE A 180 -14.50 12.87 16.97
CA ILE A 180 -14.98 11.47 16.97
C ILE A 180 -14.99 10.99 18.41
#